data_476f8011837676ef80b9e315b3040973
#
_entry.id   476f8011837676ef80b9e315b3040973
#
_cell.length_a   1.000
_cell.length_b   1.000
_cell.length_c   1.000
_cell.angle_alpha   90.00
_cell.angle_beta   90.00
_cell.angle_gamma   90.00
#
_symmetry.space_group_name_H-M   'P 1'
#
loop_
_entity.id
_entity.type
_entity.pdbx_description
1 polymer ?
#
loop_
_entity_poly.entity_id
_entity_poly.type
_entity_poly.pdbx_seq_one_letter_code
_entity_poly.pdbx_strand_id
1 'polypeptide(L)'
;MRTSTPSSTMTKSGSAPPALRARSLSKSYRSPVLDNLDLDIEQGQFVAIMGPSGSGKSTLLHCLSGMDRPSGGSVLLGDTEITSLSEKELAALRLTHFGFVFQQAHLMPTLCLLDNIVLPGYLAGLRPRPEITARGRRLMERMGISEQAASGVTEVSGGQLQRAGICRALINDPGIVFADEPTGALNSATALQILDLLGQVHASGTTLVMVTHDARVAARADRVLVLVDGCIAEDLALGEYEEARAAQRLSAVSEALQRRSV
;
A
#
# COMPACT_ATOMS: atom_id res chain seq x y z
N MET A 1 -48.93 -14.83 36.06
CA MET A 1 -48.34 -13.67 35.36
C MET A 1 -46.82 -13.76 35.47
N ARG A 2 -46.14 -14.17 34.43
CA ARG A 2 -44.68 -14.23 34.37
C ARG A 2 -44.24 -13.16 33.35
N THR A 3 -43.58 -12.13 33.86
CA THR A 3 -43.04 -11.04 33.06
C THR A 3 -41.68 -11.45 32.47
N SER A 4 -41.63 -11.63 31.17
CA SER A 4 -40.41 -11.89 30.41
C SER A 4 -39.64 -10.57 30.20
N THR A 5 -38.44 -10.52 30.71
CA THR A 5 -37.48 -9.42 30.43
C THR A 5 -36.83 -9.63 29.05
N PRO A 6 -36.75 -8.65 28.18
CA PRO A 6 -36.04 -8.82 26.93
C PRO A 6 -34.53 -8.71 27.14
N SER A 7 -33.82 -9.68 26.59
CA SER A 7 -32.37 -9.79 26.55
C SER A 7 -31.80 -8.61 25.73
N SER A 8 -30.99 -7.78 26.39
CA SER A 8 -30.26 -6.69 25.78
C SER A 8 -29.15 -7.26 24.91
N THR A 9 -29.27 -7.07 23.61
CA THR A 9 -28.21 -7.34 22.62
C THR A 9 -27.07 -6.35 22.85
N MET A 10 -25.93 -6.85 23.30
CA MET A 10 -24.69 -6.06 23.42
C MET A 10 -24.28 -5.58 22.03
N THR A 11 -24.39 -4.28 21.81
CA THR A 11 -23.79 -3.56 20.68
C THR A 11 -22.28 -3.68 20.75
N LYS A 12 -21.67 -4.16 19.66
CA LYS A 12 -20.22 -4.19 19.45
C LYS A 12 -19.65 -2.79 19.65
N SER A 13 -18.58 -2.70 20.43
CA SER A 13 -17.77 -1.49 20.64
C SER A 13 -17.41 -0.88 19.29
N GLY A 14 -17.68 0.42 19.11
CA GLY A 14 -17.39 1.16 17.89
C GLY A 14 -15.88 1.25 17.67
N SER A 15 -15.33 0.36 16.83
CA SER A 15 -14.04 0.58 16.18
C SER A 15 -14.18 1.73 15.18
N ALA A 16 -13.12 2.55 15.04
CA ALA A 16 -13.07 3.56 13.99
C ALA A 16 -13.34 2.90 12.61
N PRO A 17 -13.92 3.62 11.65
CA PRO A 17 -14.17 3.07 10.33
C PRO A 17 -12.83 2.67 9.69
N PRO A 18 -12.80 1.55 8.91
CA PRO A 18 -11.59 1.13 8.22
C PRO A 18 -11.10 2.20 7.25
N ALA A 19 -9.77 2.24 7.01
CA ALA A 19 -9.16 3.16 6.04
C ALA A 19 -9.69 2.91 4.63
N LEU A 20 -9.78 1.63 4.25
CA LEU A 20 -10.37 1.20 2.97
C LEU A 20 -11.34 0.04 3.19
N ARG A 21 -12.42 0.04 2.43
CA ARG A 21 -13.41 -1.03 2.39
C ARG A 21 -13.74 -1.38 0.95
N ALA A 22 -13.53 -2.63 0.57
CA ALA A 22 -14.02 -3.19 -0.69
C ALA A 22 -15.22 -4.10 -0.43
N ARG A 23 -16.24 -4.05 -1.30
CA ARG A 23 -17.43 -4.89 -1.21
C ARG A 23 -17.77 -5.45 -2.58
N SER A 24 -17.94 -6.77 -2.64
CA SER A 24 -18.25 -7.53 -3.86
C SER A 24 -17.36 -7.14 -5.05
N LEU A 25 -16.09 -6.80 -4.76
CA LEU A 25 -15.16 -6.26 -5.74
C LEU A 25 -14.84 -7.30 -6.80
N SER A 26 -15.15 -6.98 -8.04
CA SER A 26 -14.92 -7.86 -9.19
C SER A 26 -14.22 -7.11 -10.31
N LYS A 27 -13.31 -7.78 -11.01
CA LYS A 27 -12.61 -7.22 -12.17
C LYS A 27 -12.47 -8.24 -13.27
N SER A 28 -12.86 -7.84 -14.46
CA SER A 28 -12.65 -8.61 -15.68
C SER A 28 -12.03 -7.70 -16.74
N TYR A 29 -11.10 -8.26 -17.50
CA TYR A 29 -10.63 -7.70 -18.78
C TYR A 29 -11.22 -8.54 -19.93
N ARG A 30 -10.44 -9.46 -20.52
CA ARG A 30 -10.96 -10.48 -21.44
C ARG A 30 -11.46 -11.73 -20.69
N SER A 31 -10.94 -11.95 -19.50
CA SER A 31 -11.31 -13.02 -18.56
C SER A 31 -11.47 -12.45 -17.15
N PRO A 32 -12.21 -13.11 -16.25
CA PRO A 32 -12.27 -12.75 -14.83
C PRO A 32 -10.88 -12.76 -14.21
N VAL A 33 -10.58 -11.75 -13.37
CA VAL A 33 -9.31 -11.61 -12.64
C VAL A 33 -9.55 -11.45 -11.15
N LEU A 34 -10.61 -10.75 -10.74
CA LEU A 34 -11.07 -10.69 -9.34
C LEU A 34 -12.54 -11.10 -9.32
N ASP A 35 -12.90 -11.89 -8.31
CA ASP A 35 -14.25 -12.44 -8.19
C ASP A 35 -14.85 -12.18 -6.80
N ASN A 36 -15.83 -11.27 -6.75
CA ASN A 36 -16.70 -10.98 -5.61
C ASN A 36 -15.97 -10.86 -4.25
N LEU A 37 -14.95 -10.02 -4.18
CA LEU A 37 -14.00 -9.89 -3.10
C LEU A 37 -14.49 -8.87 -2.06
N ASP A 38 -14.56 -9.27 -0.78
CA ASP A 38 -14.80 -8.38 0.35
C ASP A 38 -13.50 -8.22 1.16
N LEU A 39 -13.17 -6.97 1.49
CA LEU A 39 -11.94 -6.64 2.22
C LEU A 39 -12.10 -5.35 3.01
N ASP A 40 -11.72 -5.37 4.28
CA ASP A 40 -11.54 -4.19 5.11
C ASP A 40 -10.05 -4.05 5.47
N ILE A 41 -9.50 -2.85 5.35
CA ILE A 41 -8.14 -2.48 5.75
C ILE A 41 -8.25 -1.39 6.80
N GLU A 42 -7.76 -1.67 8.00
CA GLU A 42 -7.84 -0.75 9.13
C GLU A 42 -6.86 0.43 8.98
N GLN A 43 -7.17 1.54 9.64
CA GLN A 43 -6.24 2.68 9.68
C GLN A 43 -4.94 2.29 10.40
N GLY A 44 -3.81 2.67 9.82
CA GLY A 44 -2.49 2.35 10.33
C GLY A 44 -2.10 0.88 10.18
N GLN A 45 -2.88 0.03 9.49
CA GLN A 45 -2.55 -1.37 9.27
C GLN A 45 -1.54 -1.53 8.13
N PHE A 46 -0.58 -2.44 8.32
CA PHE A 46 0.26 -2.93 7.21
C PHE A 46 -0.30 -4.26 6.70
N VAL A 47 -0.83 -4.24 5.46
CA VAL A 47 -1.38 -5.42 4.78
C VAL A 47 -0.45 -5.83 3.64
N ALA A 48 -0.02 -7.09 3.62
CA ALA A 48 0.68 -7.69 2.49
C ALA A 48 -0.27 -8.59 1.68
N ILE A 49 -0.23 -8.46 0.35
CA ILE A 49 -1.00 -9.27 -0.59
C ILE A 49 -0.02 -10.20 -1.30
N MET A 50 -0.20 -11.50 -1.14
CA MET A 50 0.62 -12.55 -1.74
C MET A 50 -0.20 -13.47 -2.62
N GLY A 51 0.45 -14.39 -3.31
CA GLY A 51 -0.18 -15.41 -4.16
C GLY A 51 0.62 -15.68 -5.44
N PRO A 52 0.26 -16.71 -6.21
CA PRO A 52 0.96 -17.08 -7.43
C PRO A 52 0.91 -15.97 -8.50
N SER A 53 1.78 -16.09 -9.52
CA SER A 53 1.71 -15.19 -10.68
C SER A 53 0.35 -15.30 -11.36
N GLY A 54 -0.21 -14.16 -11.75
CA GLY A 54 -1.53 -14.13 -12.40
C GLY A 54 -2.75 -14.22 -11.46
N SER A 55 -2.58 -14.36 -10.13
CA SER A 55 -3.72 -14.45 -9.20
C SER A 55 -4.53 -13.15 -9.01
N GLY A 56 -4.10 -12.02 -9.60
CA GLY A 56 -4.83 -10.75 -9.54
C GLY A 56 -4.31 -9.74 -8.51
N LYS A 57 -3.16 -9.96 -7.87
CA LYS A 57 -2.61 -9.09 -6.79
C LYS A 57 -2.48 -7.62 -7.18
N SER A 58 -1.75 -7.31 -8.26
CA SER A 58 -1.59 -5.93 -8.74
C SER A 58 -2.92 -5.35 -9.22
N THR A 59 -3.81 -6.18 -9.79
CA THR A 59 -5.17 -5.76 -10.16
C THR A 59 -5.97 -5.36 -8.92
N LEU A 60 -5.90 -6.14 -7.83
CA LEU A 60 -6.54 -5.81 -6.56
C LEU A 60 -6.01 -4.48 -6.02
N LEU A 61 -4.68 -4.32 -5.95
CA LEU A 61 -4.04 -3.08 -5.52
C LEU A 61 -4.47 -1.88 -6.37
N HIS A 62 -4.55 -2.04 -7.70
CA HIS A 62 -5.00 -0.97 -8.60
C HIS A 62 -6.48 -0.63 -8.43
N CYS A 63 -7.34 -1.60 -8.19
CA CYS A 63 -8.76 -1.35 -7.90
C CYS A 63 -8.93 -0.64 -6.55
N LEU A 64 -8.23 -1.07 -5.50
CA LEU A 64 -8.25 -0.44 -4.17
C LEU A 64 -7.76 1.00 -4.18
N SER A 65 -6.79 1.31 -5.04
CA SER A 65 -6.19 2.66 -5.15
C SER A 65 -6.88 3.56 -6.18
N GLY A 66 -7.91 3.08 -6.87
CA GLY A 66 -8.56 3.80 -7.96
C GLY A 66 -7.66 4.05 -9.18
N MET A 67 -6.56 3.30 -9.34
CA MET A 67 -5.76 3.31 -10.57
C MET A 67 -6.46 2.60 -11.71
N ASP A 68 -7.25 1.57 -11.38
CA ASP A 68 -8.10 0.89 -12.33
C ASP A 68 -9.52 0.77 -11.75
N ARG A 69 -10.53 0.84 -12.61
CA ARG A 69 -11.92 0.73 -12.18
C ARG A 69 -12.32 -0.74 -12.11
N PRO A 70 -12.96 -1.19 -11.02
CA PRO A 70 -13.53 -2.52 -10.96
C PRO A 70 -14.64 -2.67 -12.01
N SER A 71 -14.93 -3.91 -12.40
CA SER A 71 -16.06 -4.23 -13.28
C SER A 71 -17.37 -4.34 -12.49
N GLY A 72 -17.28 -4.54 -11.17
CA GLY A 72 -18.41 -4.62 -10.24
C GLY A 72 -17.96 -4.43 -8.81
N GLY A 73 -18.92 -4.17 -7.92
CA GLY A 73 -18.66 -3.88 -6.52
C GLY A 73 -18.23 -2.43 -6.27
N SER A 74 -17.81 -2.15 -5.05
CA SER A 74 -17.43 -0.80 -4.61
C SER A 74 -16.17 -0.80 -3.75
N VAL A 75 -15.47 0.35 -3.76
CA VAL A 75 -14.36 0.66 -2.84
C VAL A 75 -14.65 1.98 -2.16
N LEU A 76 -14.55 1.99 -0.82
CA LEU A 76 -14.73 3.18 -0.01
C LEU A 76 -13.41 3.54 0.67
N LEU A 77 -13.07 4.83 0.66
CA LEU A 77 -12.03 5.46 1.48
C LEU A 77 -12.74 6.19 2.62
N GLY A 78 -12.70 5.62 3.82
CA GLY A 78 -13.59 6.06 4.89
C GLY A 78 -15.05 5.96 4.47
N ASP A 79 -15.75 7.10 4.40
CA ASP A 79 -17.15 7.19 3.97
C ASP A 79 -17.32 7.57 2.49
N THR A 80 -16.22 7.79 1.76
CA THR A 80 -16.24 8.21 0.35
C THR A 80 -16.14 7.00 -0.57
N GLU A 81 -17.17 6.74 -1.38
CA GLU A 81 -17.12 5.71 -2.41
C GLU A 81 -16.28 6.19 -3.60
N ILE A 82 -15.03 5.67 -3.71
CA ILE A 82 -14.09 6.09 -4.75
C ILE A 82 -14.42 5.52 -6.14
N THR A 83 -15.14 4.42 -6.20
CA THR A 83 -15.55 3.77 -7.46
C THR A 83 -16.58 4.58 -8.25
N SER A 84 -17.34 5.43 -7.58
CA SER A 84 -18.35 6.32 -8.20
C SER A 84 -17.78 7.65 -8.70
N LEU A 85 -16.55 8.01 -8.29
CA LEU A 85 -15.91 9.29 -8.63
C LEU A 85 -15.57 9.38 -10.13
N SER A 86 -15.62 10.59 -10.66
CA SER A 86 -15.05 10.89 -11.98
C SER A 86 -13.54 10.74 -11.98
N GLU A 87 -12.91 10.58 -13.15
CA GLU A 87 -11.45 10.46 -13.25
C GLU A 87 -10.72 11.70 -12.70
N LYS A 88 -11.29 12.88 -12.86
CA LYS A 88 -10.75 14.13 -12.30
C LYS A 88 -10.75 14.10 -10.76
N GLU A 89 -11.84 13.64 -10.15
CA GLU A 89 -11.95 13.52 -8.69
C GLU A 89 -11.03 12.42 -8.16
N LEU A 90 -10.97 11.25 -8.83
CA LEU A 90 -10.03 10.19 -8.51
C LEU A 90 -8.58 10.64 -8.60
N ALA A 91 -8.20 11.40 -9.63
CA ALA A 91 -6.85 11.94 -9.78
C ALA A 91 -6.50 12.90 -8.63
N ALA A 92 -7.43 13.77 -8.23
CA ALA A 92 -7.25 14.66 -7.08
C ALA A 92 -7.13 13.88 -5.76
N LEU A 93 -7.95 12.85 -5.58
CA LEU A 93 -7.92 11.97 -4.40
C LEU A 93 -6.60 11.19 -4.33
N ARG A 94 -6.17 10.55 -5.44
CA ARG A 94 -4.88 9.86 -5.50
C ARG A 94 -3.72 10.78 -5.13
N LEU A 95 -3.75 12.01 -5.67
CA LEU A 95 -2.69 13.00 -5.43
C LEU A 95 -2.58 13.43 -3.96
N THR A 96 -3.69 13.47 -3.22
CA THR A 96 -3.75 14.04 -1.87
C THR A 96 -3.80 13.01 -0.76
N HIS A 97 -4.35 11.82 -1.00
CA HIS A 97 -4.60 10.81 0.03
C HIS A 97 -3.74 9.56 -0.13
N PHE A 98 -3.20 9.29 -1.34
CA PHE A 98 -2.47 8.08 -1.62
C PHE A 98 -1.02 8.35 -1.99
N GLY A 99 -0.12 7.49 -1.51
CA GLY A 99 1.26 7.37 -1.97
C GLY A 99 1.43 6.10 -2.80
N PHE A 100 2.30 6.15 -3.81
CA PHE A 100 2.56 5.00 -4.68
C PHE A 100 4.04 4.70 -4.76
N VAL A 101 4.41 3.45 -4.43
CA VAL A 101 5.76 2.90 -4.56
C VAL A 101 5.69 1.71 -5.51
N PHE A 102 6.37 1.78 -6.64
CA PHE A 102 6.37 0.73 -7.67
C PHE A 102 7.68 -0.05 -7.65
N GLN A 103 7.69 -1.23 -8.25
CA GLN A 103 8.90 -2.04 -8.44
C GLN A 103 10.00 -1.26 -9.18
N GLN A 104 9.63 -0.52 -10.23
CA GLN A 104 10.46 0.50 -10.83
C GLN A 104 9.93 1.86 -10.39
N ALA A 105 10.80 2.75 -9.93
CA ALA A 105 10.38 4.03 -9.33
C ALA A 105 9.61 4.96 -10.28
N HIS A 106 9.65 4.73 -11.59
CA HIS A 106 8.98 5.52 -12.62
C HIS A 106 9.16 7.02 -12.42
N LEU A 107 10.42 7.44 -12.21
CA LEU A 107 10.78 8.84 -12.13
C LEU A 107 10.90 9.44 -13.54
N MET A 108 10.54 10.71 -13.69
CA MET A 108 10.64 11.42 -14.96
C MET A 108 12.12 11.66 -15.30
N PRO A 109 12.63 11.14 -16.43
CA PRO A 109 14.07 11.21 -16.76
C PRO A 109 14.56 12.63 -17.06
N THR A 110 13.66 13.55 -17.35
CA THR A 110 13.95 14.96 -17.66
C THR A 110 14.08 15.85 -16.41
N LEU A 111 13.78 15.30 -15.21
CA LEU A 111 13.82 16.01 -13.95
C LEU A 111 14.92 15.45 -13.05
N CYS A 112 15.52 16.31 -12.20
CA CYS A 112 16.39 15.84 -11.12
C CYS A 112 15.57 15.09 -10.05
N LEU A 113 16.24 14.41 -9.10
CA LEU A 113 15.54 13.64 -8.06
C LEU A 113 14.65 14.53 -7.20
N LEU A 114 15.13 15.70 -6.77
CA LEU A 114 14.32 16.61 -5.95
C LEU A 114 13.05 17.05 -6.69
N ASP A 115 13.16 17.41 -7.98
CA ASP A 115 12.01 17.84 -8.77
C ASP A 115 10.98 16.70 -8.94
N ASN A 116 11.43 15.47 -9.17
CA ASN A 116 10.57 14.30 -9.18
C ASN A 116 9.81 14.12 -7.85
N ILE A 117 10.47 14.35 -6.72
CA ILE A 117 9.90 14.17 -5.38
C ILE A 117 8.86 15.26 -5.09
N VAL A 118 9.14 16.52 -5.42
CA VAL A 118 8.27 17.65 -5.05
C VAL A 118 7.14 17.89 -6.04
N LEU A 119 7.22 17.36 -7.26
CA LEU A 119 6.22 17.57 -8.30
C LEU A 119 4.78 17.25 -7.88
N PRO A 120 4.47 16.10 -7.24
CA PRO A 120 3.11 15.84 -6.78
C PRO A 120 2.65 16.86 -5.73
N GLY A 121 3.54 17.35 -4.89
CA GLY A 121 3.22 18.41 -3.92
C GLY A 121 2.84 19.73 -4.61
N TYR A 122 3.55 20.10 -5.67
CA TYR A 122 3.23 21.30 -6.44
C TYR A 122 1.89 21.16 -7.18
N LEU A 123 1.59 19.97 -7.70
CA LEU A 123 0.33 19.68 -8.38
C LEU A 123 -0.86 19.68 -7.43
N ALA A 124 -0.68 19.19 -6.19
CA ALA A 124 -1.71 19.19 -5.17
C ALA A 124 -2.09 20.61 -4.72
N GLY A 125 -1.11 21.54 -4.69
CA GLY A 125 -1.34 22.93 -4.32
C GLY A 125 -1.78 23.15 -2.87
N LEU A 126 -1.60 22.16 -1.98
CA LEU A 126 -2.03 22.20 -0.58
C LEU A 126 -1.13 23.06 0.30
N ARG A 127 0.10 23.32 -0.15
CA ARG A 127 1.13 24.08 0.59
C ARG A 127 1.92 24.99 -0.37
N PRO A 128 2.52 26.08 0.12
CA PRO A 128 3.41 26.92 -0.67
C PRO A 128 4.62 26.12 -1.22
N ARG A 129 5.04 26.41 -2.45
CA ARG A 129 6.18 25.72 -3.09
C ARG A 129 7.47 25.67 -2.24
N PRO A 130 7.90 26.75 -1.55
CA PRO A 130 9.08 26.68 -0.69
C PRO A 130 8.95 25.65 0.43
N GLU A 131 7.76 25.50 1.02
CA GLU A 131 7.48 24.52 2.07
C GLU A 131 7.52 23.09 1.54
N ILE A 132 6.96 22.86 0.33
CA ILE A 132 7.01 21.55 -0.34
C ILE A 132 8.46 21.19 -0.65
N THR A 133 9.26 22.15 -1.15
CA THR A 133 10.69 21.92 -1.42
C THR A 133 11.46 21.57 -0.16
N ALA A 134 11.22 22.31 0.92
CA ALA A 134 11.84 22.02 2.21
C ALA A 134 11.44 20.66 2.75
N ARG A 135 10.16 20.24 2.57
CA ARG A 135 9.69 18.91 2.92
C ARG A 135 10.36 17.83 2.08
N GLY A 136 10.47 18.03 0.75
CA GLY A 136 11.19 17.11 -0.14
C GLY A 136 12.63 16.87 0.32
N ARG A 137 13.37 17.92 0.68
CA ARG A 137 14.73 17.82 1.22
C ARG A 137 14.79 17.03 2.54
N ARG A 138 13.87 17.30 3.48
CA ARG A 138 13.78 16.51 4.74
C ARG A 138 13.49 15.04 4.50
N LEU A 139 12.62 14.71 3.54
CA LEU A 139 12.36 13.32 3.15
C LEU A 139 13.62 12.68 2.56
N MET A 140 14.35 13.38 1.69
CA MET A 140 15.62 12.88 1.14
C MET A 140 16.68 12.65 2.23
N GLU A 141 16.75 13.52 3.22
CA GLU A 141 17.65 13.37 4.38
C GLU A 141 17.29 12.11 5.18
N ARG A 142 16.02 11.92 5.53
CA ARG A 142 15.54 10.71 6.22
C ARG A 142 15.82 9.42 5.44
N MET A 143 15.79 9.49 4.11
CA MET A 143 16.06 8.36 3.21
C MET A 143 17.55 8.22 2.85
N GLY A 144 18.44 9.10 3.35
CA GLY A 144 19.88 9.04 3.10
C GLY A 144 20.28 9.29 1.65
N ILE A 145 19.56 10.19 0.94
CA ILE A 145 19.83 10.56 -0.47
C ILE A 145 19.89 12.08 -0.69
N SER A 146 20.26 12.86 0.33
CA SER A 146 20.33 14.33 0.24
C SER A 146 21.31 14.82 -0.82
N GLU A 147 22.45 14.15 -0.95
CA GLU A 147 23.51 14.53 -1.89
C GLU A 147 23.07 14.37 -3.36
N GLN A 148 22.08 13.50 -3.63
CA GLN A 148 21.56 13.21 -4.97
C GLN A 148 20.43 14.16 -5.38
N ALA A 149 20.15 15.23 -4.62
CA ALA A 149 19.02 16.11 -4.87
C ALA A 149 19.02 16.71 -6.29
N ALA A 150 20.17 17.09 -6.82
CA ALA A 150 20.35 17.65 -8.14
C ALA A 150 20.70 16.60 -9.23
N SER A 151 20.89 15.33 -8.85
CA SER A 151 21.26 14.26 -9.79
C SER A 151 20.10 13.90 -10.70
N GLY A 152 20.41 13.57 -11.94
CA GLY A 152 19.48 12.97 -12.89
C GLY A 152 19.17 11.49 -12.55
N VAL A 153 18.09 10.99 -13.12
CA VAL A 153 17.62 9.59 -12.88
C VAL A 153 18.66 8.55 -13.32
N THR A 154 19.48 8.86 -14.36
CA THR A 154 20.51 7.96 -14.89
C THR A 154 21.84 8.01 -14.13
N GLU A 155 22.00 8.94 -13.19
CA GLU A 155 23.25 9.19 -12.46
C GLU A 155 23.28 8.50 -11.08
N VAL A 156 22.21 7.80 -10.70
CA VAL A 156 22.04 7.24 -9.37
C VAL A 156 21.75 5.73 -9.42
N SER A 157 22.01 5.04 -8.32
CA SER A 157 21.74 3.60 -8.21
C SER A 157 20.26 3.28 -8.13
N GLY A 158 19.87 2.03 -8.45
CA GLY A 158 18.48 1.55 -8.32
C GLY A 158 17.91 1.72 -6.91
N GLY A 159 18.72 1.51 -5.87
CA GLY A 159 18.32 1.76 -4.48
C GLY A 159 18.06 3.24 -4.18
N GLN A 160 18.86 4.14 -4.73
CA GLN A 160 18.64 5.59 -4.62
C GLN A 160 17.38 6.03 -5.38
N LEU A 161 17.12 5.47 -6.57
CA LEU A 161 15.87 5.68 -7.32
C LEU A 161 14.66 5.24 -6.51
N GLN A 162 14.74 4.06 -5.89
CA GLN A 162 13.64 3.53 -5.07
C GLN A 162 13.37 4.40 -3.85
N ARG A 163 14.42 4.86 -3.15
CA ARG A 163 14.29 5.81 -2.02
C ARG A 163 13.67 7.14 -2.47
N ALA A 164 14.04 7.66 -3.65
CA ALA A 164 13.41 8.85 -4.23
C ALA A 164 11.93 8.59 -4.57
N GLY A 165 11.58 7.40 -5.07
CA GLY A 165 10.20 6.96 -5.27
C GLY A 165 9.38 6.96 -3.98
N ILE A 166 9.96 6.50 -2.86
CA ILE A 166 9.33 6.55 -1.54
C ILE A 166 9.17 8.01 -1.08
N CYS A 167 10.19 8.86 -1.23
CA CYS A 167 10.07 10.30 -0.91
C CYS A 167 8.92 10.95 -1.69
N ARG A 168 8.82 10.65 -2.99
CA ARG A 168 7.72 11.13 -3.85
C ARG A 168 6.36 10.66 -3.36
N ALA A 169 6.24 9.40 -2.96
CA ALA A 169 5.01 8.84 -2.41
C ALA A 169 4.57 9.56 -1.13
N LEU A 170 5.51 10.04 -0.31
CA LEU A 170 5.26 10.65 1.00
C LEU A 170 5.12 12.18 0.96
N ILE A 171 5.32 12.85 -0.18
CA ILE A 171 5.44 14.32 -0.23
C ILE A 171 4.15 15.02 0.23
N ASN A 172 2.98 14.44 -0.04
CA ASN A 172 1.67 15.00 0.31
C ASN A 172 1.11 14.46 1.65
N ASP A 173 1.89 13.76 2.47
CA ASP A 173 1.41 13.16 3.74
C ASP A 173 0.24 12.20 3.53
N PRO A 174 0.36 11.16 2.69
CA PRO A 174 -0.76 10.29 2.38
C PRO A 174 -1.19 9.48 3.60
N GLY A 175 -2.50 9.27 3.75
CA GLY A 175 -3.04 8.36 4.75
C GLY A 175 -2.78 6.88 4.42
N ILE A 176 -2.61 6.57 3.12
CA ILE A 176 -2.37 5.21 2.64
C ILE A 176 -1.24 5.21 1.61
N VAL A 177 -0.31 4.28 1.76
CA VAL A 177 0.74 3.99 0.76
C VAL A 177 0.48 2.63 0.14
N PHE A 178 0.37 2.60 -1.18
CA PHE A 178 0.31 1.38 -1.99
C PHE A 178 1.70 1.07 -2.53
N ALA A 179 2.17 -0.16 -2.35
CA ALA A 179 3.47 -0.60 -2.80
C ALA A 179 3.32 -1.87 -3.65
N ASP A 180 3.68 -1.79 -4.92
CA ASP A 180 3.65 -2.94 -5.83
C ASP A 180 5.08 -3.43 -6.05
N GLU A 181 5.43 -4.59 -5.43
CA GLU A 181 6.76 -5.23 -5.50
C GLU A 181 7.93 -4.26 -5.22
N PRO A 182 7.90 -3.45 -4.13
CA PRO A 182 8.81 -2.30 -3.95
C PRO A 182 10.28 -2.68 -3.88
N THR A 183 10.60 -3.95 -3.73
CA THR A 183 11.97 -4.48 -3.61
C THR A 183 12.37 -5.43 -4.74
N GLY A 184 11.46 -5.74 -5.68
CA GLY A 184 11.63 -6.78 -6.68
C GLY A 184 12.77 -6.55 -7.70
N ALA A 185 13.24 -5.31 -7.85
CA ALA A 185 14.36 -4.95 -8.75
C ALA A 185 15.70 -4.72 -8.01
N LEU A 186 15.75 -5.01 -6.69
CA LEU A 186 16.89 -4.67 -5.83
C LEU A 186 17.64 -5.92 -5.35
N ASN A 187 18.94 -5.77 -5.07
CA ASN A 187 19.68 -6.80 -4.35
C ASN A 187 19.20 -6.92 -2.90
N SER A 188 19.46 -8.07 -2.26
CA SER A 188 18.94 -8.40 -0.93
C SER A 188 19.29 -7.37 0.15
N ALA A 189 20.50 -6.81 0.15
CA ALA A 189 20.92 -5.83 1.16
C ALA A 189 20.14 -4.51 1.01
N THR A 190 19.99 -4.02 -0.22
CA THR A 190 19.21 -2.81 -0.52
C THR A 190 17.72 -3.04 -0.26
N ALA A 191 17.20 -4.23 -0.59
CA ALA A 191 15.81 -4.60 -0.33
C ALA A 191 15.47 -4.50 1.17
N LEU A 192 16.33 -5.04 2.06
CA LEU A 192 16.14 -4.93 3.51
C LEU A 192 16.10 -3.47 3.97
N GLN A 193 16.98 -2.62 3.46
CA GLN A 193 16.98 -1.20 3.80
C GLN A 193 15.69 -0.49 3.35
N ILE A 194 15.15 -0.82 2.18
CA ILE A 194 13.87 -0.28 1.70
C ILE A 194 12.72 -0.74 2.58
N LEU A 195 12.71 -2.01 3.01
CA LEU A 195 11.70 -2.52 3.92
C LEU A 195 11.75 -1.86 5.29
N ASP A 196 12.94 -1.59 5.83
CA ASP A 196 13.10 -0.88 7.09
C ASP A 196 12.56 0.57 6.99
N LEU A 197 12.78 1.24 5.85
CA LEU A 197 12.21 2.56 5.59
C LEU A 197 10.69 2.53 5.49
N LEU A 198 10.12 1.54 4.80
CA LEU A 198 8.66 1.37 4.73
C LEU A 198 8.07 1.00 6.11
N GLY A 199 8.79 0.20 6.91
CA GLY A 199 8.44 -0.08 8.30
C GLY A 199 8.40 1.19 9.17
N GLN A 200 9.35 2.11 8.98
CA GLN A 200 9.33 3.42 9.67
C GLN A 200 8.15 4.30 9.23
N VAL A 201 7.77 4.24 7.95
CA VAL A 201 6.58 4.94 7.43
C VAL A 201 5.32 4.37 8.09
N HIS A 202 5.19 3.05 8.16
CA HIS A 202 4.08 2.38 8.83
C HIS A 202 4.06 2.72 10.34
N ALA A 203 5.18 2.63 11.04
CA ALA A 203 5.29 2.97 12.46
C ALA A 203 4.91 4.44 12.77
N SER A 204 4.94 5.34 11.79
CA SER A 204 4.44 6.71 11.92
C SER A 204 2.91 6.84 11.79
N GLY A 205 2.18 5.73 11.64
CA GLY A 205 0.72 5.65 11.56
C GLY A 205 0.15 5.61 10.13
N THR A 206 1.01 5.54 9.10
CA THR A 206 0.56 5.43 7.71
C THR A 206 0.08 4.00 7.41
N THR A 207 -1.11 3.85 6.85
CA THR A 207 -1.60 2.56 6.34
C THR A 207 -0.75 2.13 5.14
N LEU A 208 -0.31 0.87 5.12
CA LEU A 208 0.52 0.33 4.05
C LEU A 208 -0.14 -0.90 3.42
N VAL A 209 -0.35 -0.86 2.11
CA VAL A 209 -0.86 -2.01 1.32
C VAL A 209 0.22 -2.40 0.33
N MET A 210 0.77 -3.60 0.48
CA MET A 210 1.92 -4.04 -0.30
C MET A 210 1.64 -5.34 -1.03
N VAL A 211 1.91 -5.38 -2.32
CA VAL A 211 2.01 -6.63 -3.08
C VAL A 211 3.44 -7.11 -3.05
N THR A 212 3.64 -8.39 -2.74
CA THR A 212 4.95 -9.03 -2.79
C THR A 212 4.84 -10.54 -3.02
N HIS A 213 5.88 -11.12 -3.61
CA HIS A 213 6.05 -12.58 -3.72
C HIS A 213 7.08 -13.12 -2.70
N ASP A 214 7.77 -12.27 -1.94
CA ASP A 214 8.73 -12.69 -0.93
C ASP A 214 8.06 -12.83 0.46
N ALA A 215 8.01 -14.06 0.97
CA ALA A 215 7.43 -14.37 2.27
C ALA A 215 8.14 -13.64 3.44
N ARG A 216 9.44 -13.33 3.30
CA ARG A 216 10.19 -12.56 4.32
C ARG A 216 9.71 -11.12 4.39
N VAL A 217 9.32 -10.55 3.24
CA VAL A 217 8.73 -9.22 3.15
C VAL A 217 7.34 -9.22 3.78
N ALA A 218 6.50 -10.18 3.40
CA ALA A 218 5.13 -10.30 3.91
C ALA A 218 5.10 -10.60 5.43
N ALA A 219 6.07 -11.34 5.96
CA ALA A 219 6.18 -11.60 7.40
C ALA A 219 6.38 -10.34 8.26
N ARG A 220 6.69 -9.18 7.67
CA ARG A 220 6.75 -7.88 8.37
C ARG A 220 5.40 -7.18 8.47
N ALA A 221 4.39 -7.63 7.72
CA ALA A 221 3.05 -7.03 7.71
C ALA A 221 2.22 -7.47 8.91
N ASP A 222 1.28 -6.62 9.37
CA ASP A 222 0.34 -6.99 10.45
C ASP A 222 -0.64 -8.07 9.99
N ARG A 223 -0.93 -8.10 8.69
CA ARG A 223 -1.88 -9.02 8.07
C ARG A 223 -1.42 -9.41 6.68
N VAL A 224 -1.57 -10.69 6.36
CA VAL A 224 -1.19 -11.24 5.04
C VAL A 224 -2.42 -11.86 4.38
N LEU A 225 -2.72 -11.39 3.17
CA LEU A 225 -3.77 -11.93 2.32
C LEU A 225 -3.13 -12.79 1.24
N VAL A 226 -3.55 -14.05 1.12
CA VAL A 226 -3.11 -14.92 0.02
C VAL A 226 -4.22 -14.97 -1.02
N LEU A 227 -3.92 -14.40 -2.19
CA LEU A 227 -4.83 -14.33 -3.32
C LEU A 227 -4.58 -15.49 -4.28
N VAL A 228 -5.62 -16.26 -4.61
CA VAL A 228 -5.59 -17.37 -5.56
C VAL A 228 -6.81 -17.25 -6.48
N ASP A 229 -6.60 -17.30 -7.78
CA ASP A 229 -7.66 -17.24 -8.80
C ASP A 229 -8.68 -16.12 -8.57
N GLY A 230 -8.19 -14.94 -8.20
CA GLY A 230 -9.02 -13.75 -7.99
C GLY A 230 -9.78 -13.69 -6.67
N CYS A 231 -9.61 -14.66 -5.76
CA CYS A 231 -10.25 -14.72 -4.46
C CYS A 231 -9.23 -14.66 -3.31
N ILE A 232 -9.62 -14.13 -2.15
CA ILE A 232 -8.82 -14.24 -0.92
C ILE A 232 -8.97 -15.67 -0.39
N ALA A 233 -7.93 -16.48 -0.57
CA ALA A 233 -7.90 -17.88 -0.14
C ALA A 233 -7.47 -18.05 1.32
N GLU A 234 -6.61 -17.17 1.83
CA GLU A 234 -6.17 -17.13 3.24
C GLU A 234 -6.08 -15.68 3.70
N ASP A 235 -6.37 -15.46 4.97
CA ASP A 235 -6.32 -14.17 5.65
C ASP A 235 -5.65 -14.39 7.02
N LEU A 236 -4.37 -14.03 7.11
CA LEU A 236 -3.56 -14.26 8.31
C LEU A 236 -3.37 -12.96 9.08
N ALA A 237 -3.92 -12.86 10.27
CA ALA A 237 -3.60 -11.81 11.21
C ALA A 237 -2.30 -12.18 11.95
N LEU A 238 -1.21 -11.46 11.67
CA LEU A 238 0.09 -11.64 12.30
C LEU A 238 0.31 -10.70 13.49
N GLY A 239 -0.47 -9.61 13.57
CA GLY A 239 -0.29 -8.54 14.56
C GLY A 239 0.93 -7.68 14.29
N GLU A 240 1.26 -6.77 15.21
CA GLU A 240 2.41 -5.87 15.10
C GLU A 240 3.74 -6.64 14.96
N TYR A 241 4.64 -6.12 14.12
CA TYR A 241 5.92 -6.79 13.84
C TYR A 241 6.87 -6.69 15.03
N GLU A 242 7.32 -7.85 15.51
CA GLU A 242 8.38 -8.00 16.50
C GLU A 242 9.51 -8.85 15.92
N GLU A 243 10.74 -8.35 15.93
CA GLU A 243 11.93 -9.08 15.41
C GLU A 243 12.11 -10.45 16.10
N ALA A 244 11.82 -10.54 17.40
CA ALA A 244 11.90 -11.79 18.16
C ALA A 244 10.97 -12.90 17.60
N ARG A 245 9.92 -12.53 16.88
CA ARG A 245 8.95 -13.45 16.27
C ARG A 245 9.12 -13.62 14.76
N ALA A 246 10.14 -13.01 14.15
CA ALA A 246 10.33 -13.00 12.70
C ALA A 246 10.33 -14.40 12.08
N ALA A 247 11.03 -15.36 12.69
CA ALA A 247 11.08 -16.73 12.20
C ALA A 247 9.72 -17.44 12.26
N GLN A 248 8.97 -17.26 13.35
CA GLN A 248 7.61 -17.83 13.51
C GLN A 248 6.65 -17.25 12.48
N ARG A 249 6.69 -15.94 12.26
CA ARG A 249 5.86 -15.23 11.27
C ARG A 249 6.17 -15.72 9.84
N LEU A 250 7.46 -15.86 9.51
CA LEU A 250 7.89 -16.40 8.22
C LEU A 250 7.39 -17.84 8.00
N SER A 251 7.45 -18.70 9.04
CA SER A 251 6.91 -20.07 8.96
C SER A 251 5.41 -20.04 8.68
N ALA A 252 4.64 -19.24 9.42
CA ALA A 252 3.19 -19.12 9.24
C ALA A 252 2.81 -18.66 7.82
N VAL A 253 3.50 -17.65 7.28
CA VAL A 253 3.30 -17.18 5.90
C VAL A 253 3.65 -18.26 4.89
N SER A 254 4.79 -18.95 5.08
CA SER A 254 5.26 -20.00 4.17
C SER A 254 4.30 -21.20 4.15
N GLU A 255 3.79 -21.60 5.30
CA GLU A 255 2.80 -22.68 5.42
C GLU A 255 1.46 -22.32 4.73
N ALA A 256 1.00 -21.05 4.88
CA ALA A 256 -0.20 -20.59 4.21
C ALA A 256 -0.05 -20.62 2.68
N LEU A 257 1.11 -20.19 2.18
CA LEU A 257 1.42 -20.27 0.75
C LEU A 257 1.46 -21.73 0.25
N GLN A 258 2.10 -22.64 1.00
CA GLN A 258 2.19 -24.05 0.63
C GLN A 258 0.82 -24.74 0.59
N ARG A 259 -0.09 -24.43 1.54
CA ARG A 259 -1.46 -24.96 1.53
C ARG A 259 -2.25 -24.59 0.28
N ARG A 260 -1.87 -23.51 -0.40
CA ARG A 260 -2.57 -22.96 -1.58
C ARG A 260 -1.76 -23.03 -2.87
N SER A 261 -0.49 -23.51 -2.78
CA SER A 261 0.30 -23.87 -3.96
C SER A 261 -0.13 -25.25 -4.43
N VAL A 262 -1.00 -25.30 -5.41
CA VAL A 262 -1.35 -26.51 -6.16
C VAL A 262 -0.47 -26.56 -7.39
#